data_3b14534a48379110e0a43ad4aaad95f2
#
_entry.id   3b14534a48379110e0a43ad4aaad95f2
#
_cell.length_a   1.000
_cell.length_b   1.000
_cell.length_c   1.000
_cell.angle_alpha   90.00
_cell.angle_beta   90.00
_cell.angle_gamma   90.00
#
_symmetry.space_group_name_H-M   'P 1'
#
loop_
_entity.id
_entity.type
_entity.pdbx_description
1 polymer ?
#
loop_
_entity_poly.entity_id
_entity_poly.type
_entity_poly.pdbx_seq_one_letter_code
_entity_poly.pdbx_strand_id
1 'polypeptide(L)'
;IGAGRVGTTLGSAWKLQGHRILFGVRNPQDSKSSKLVADGFNVGIAEEVTSQADVVTLATPWRATKNAIQSAGDLSGKVVIDCTNPLKGSLAGLDVPQNTSGAQQIAEWARDARVYKAFNQTGTENMVAPVFGSQRAVMFVCGDEPGGKEIVMQLVSDVGFEAVDAGGLESARKLEELALLWIYLGAN
;
A
#
# COMPACT_ATOMS: atom_id res chain seq x y z
N ILE A 1 -1.91 -1.99 -7.26
CA ILE A 1 -1.12 -3.07 -7.88
C ILE A 1 -0.88 -4.16 -6.86
N GLY A 2 -1.24 -5.42 -7.20
CA GLY A 2 -1.19 -6.56 -6.28
C GLY A 2 -2.58 -6.91 -5.75
N ALA A 3 -3.02 -8.14 -6.06
CA ALA A 3 -4.30 -8.73 -5.66
C ALA A 3 -4.12 -9.78 -4.54
N GLY A 4 -3.21 -9.49 -3.61
CA GLY A 4 -3.02 -10.25 -2.38
C GLY A 4 -4.01 -9.85 -1.29
N ARG A 5 -3.84 -10.39 -0.07
CA ARG A 5 -4.73 -10.10 1.08
C ARG A 5 -4.88 -8.60 1.35
N VAL A 6 -3.77 -7.85 1.42
CA VAL A 6 -3.80 -6.39 1.65
C VAL A 6 -4.56 -5.69 0.52
N GLY A 7 -4.17 -5.91 -0.75
CA GLY A 7 -4.78 -5.22 -1.88
C GLY A 7 -6.28 -5.49 -2.01
N THR A 8 -6.71 -6.74 -1.82
CA THR A 8 -8.15 -7.08 -1.90
C THR A 8 -8.94 -6.52 -0.72
N THR A 9 -8.38 -6.52 0.48
CA THR A 9 -9.04 -5.93 1.67
C THR A 9 -9.24 -4.43 1.50
N LEU A 10 -8.19 -3.69 1.16
CA LEU A 10 -8.26 -2.25 0.92
C LEU A 10 -9.19 -1.91 -0.25
N GLY A 11 -9.06 -2.63 -1.37
CA GLY A 11 -9.92 -2.43 -2.54
C GLY A 11 -11.40 -2.65 -2.22
N SER A 12 -11.74 -3.64 -1.38
CA SER A 12 -13.11 -3.88 -0.95
C SER A 12 -13.62 -2.77 -0.03
N ALA A 13 -12.80 -2.31 0.92
CA ALA A 13 -13.16 -1.23 1.83
C ALA A 13 -13.43 0.07 1.04
N TRP A 14 -12.53 0.47 0.16
CA TRP A 14 -12.70 1.67 -0.66
C TRP A 14 -13.86 1.58 -1.65
N LYS A 15 -14.13 0.39 -2.23
CA LYS A 15 -15.31 0.17 -3.09
C LYS A 15 -16.61 0.46 -2.34
N LEU A 16 -16.72 0.08 -1.06
CA LEU A 16 -17.86 0.38 -0.20
C LEU A 16 -18.04 1.88 0.05
N GLN A 17 -16.97 2.66 -0.01
CA GLN A 17 -16.99 4.12 0.10
C GLN A 17 -17.20 4.83 -1.25
N GLY A 18 -17.47 4.07 -2.32
CA GLY A 18 -17.79 4.61 -3.64
C GLY A 18 -16.59 4.85 -4.55
N HIS A 19 -15.38 4.48 -4.14
CA HIS A 19 -14.20 4.57 -5.00
C HIS A 19 -14.25 3.54 -6.14
N ARG A 20 -13.81 3.95 -7.34
CA ARG A 20 -13.60 3.05 -8.47
C ARG A 20 -12.29 2.29 -8.29
N ILE A 21 -12.37 0.96 -8.15
CA ILE A 21 -11.21 0.12 -7.90
C ILE A 21 -10.81 -0.65 -9.16
N LEU A 22 -9.52 -0.57 -9.48
CA LEU A 22 -8.88 -1.27 -10.59
C LEU A 22 -7.75 -2.15 -10.02
N PHE A 23 -7.75 -3.44 -10.31
CA PHE A 23 -6.67 -4.34 -9.91
C PHE A 23 -5.67 -4.54 -11.02
N GLY A 24 -4.44 -4.04 -10.83
CA GLY A 24 -3.29 -4.34 -11.68
C GLY A 24 -2.66 -5.66 -11.28
N VAL A 25 -2.68 -6.64 -12.17
CA VAL A 25 -2.18 -8.01 -11.96
C VAL A 25 -1.23 -8.43 -13.06
N ARG A 26 -0.44 -9.49 -12.82
CA ARG A 26 0.49 -10.04 -13.83
C ARG A 26 -0.22 -10.85 -14.92
N ASN A 27 -1.28 -11.56 -14.55
CA ASN A 27 -2.08 -12.36 -15.47
C ASN A 27 -3.57 -12.14 -15.20
N PRO A 28 -4.25 -11.32 -16.03
CA PRO A 28 -5.69 -11.05 -15.87
C PRO A 28 -6.59 -12.28 -16.14
N GLN A 29 -6.06 -13.35 -16.74
CA GLN A 29 -6.81 -14.57 -17.06
C GLN A 29 -6.65 -15.68 -16.01
N ASP A 30 -5.90 -15.47 -14.93
CA ASP A 30 -5.75 -16.48 -13.89
C ASP A 30 -7.04 -16.62 -13.02
N SER A 31 -7.12 -17.69 -12.26
CA SER A 31 -8.31 -17.99 -11.43
C SER A 31 -8.55 -16.93 -10.33
N LYS A 32 -7.50 -16.27 -9.83
CA LYS A 32 -7.63 -15.20 -8.83
C LYS A 32 -8.21 -13.95 -9.46
N SER A 33 -7.77 -13.61 -10.65
CA SER A 33 -8.28 -12.49 -11.44
C SER A 33 -9.74 -12.73 -11.83
N SER A 34 -10.10 -13.94 -12.24
CA SER A 34 -11.48 -14.31 -12.54
C SER A 34 -12.40 -14.16 -11.33
N LYS A 35 -11.93 -14.49 -10.13
CA LYS A 35 -12.67 -14.26 -8.89
C LYS A 35 -12.90 -12.78 -8.63
N LEU A 36 -11.89 -11.92 -8.78
CA LEU A 36 -12.05 -10.47 -8.62
C LEU A 36 -13.07 -9.88 -9.60
N VAL A 37 -13.07 -10.36 -10.86
CA VAL A 37 -14.08 -9.94 -11.84
C VAL A 37 -15.49 -10.39 -11.41
N ALA A 38 -15.63 -11.61 -10.90
CA ALA A 38 -16.91 -12.12 -10.36
C ALA A 38 -17.38 -11.30 -9.14
N ASP A 39 -16.46 -10.79 -8.31
CA ASP A 39 -16.72 -9.89 -7.18
C ASP A 39 -16.99 -8.42 -7.63
N GLY A 40 -17.05 -8.18 -8.95
CA GLY A 40 -17.40 -6.90 -9.57
C GLY A 40 -16.27 -5.87 -9.53
N PHE A 41 -15.01 -6.30 -9.58
CA PHE A 41 -13.85 -5.43 -9.76
C PHE A 41 -13.38 -5.41 -11.23
N ASN A 42 -12.79 -4.29 -11.63
CA ASN A 42 -12.06 -4.21 -12.89
C ASN A 42 -10.64 -4.75 -12.70
N VAL A 43 -10.21 -5.64 -13.58
CA VAL A 43 -8.89 -6.27 -13.53
C VAL A 43 -8.20 -6.11 -14.90
N GLY A 44 -6.94 -5.73 -14.88
CA GLY A 44 -6.12 -5.57 -16.09
C GLY A 44 -4.64 -5.73 -15.79
N ILE A 45 -3.80 -5.61 -16.79
CA ILE A 45 -2.35 -5.50 -16.58
C ILE A 45 -2.01 -4.18 -15.88
N ALA A 46 -0.87 -4.13 -15.19
CA ALA A 46 -0.53 -3.00 -14.33
C ALA A 46 -0.54 -1.65 -15.08
N GLU A 47 0.04 -1.56 -16.27
CA GLU A 47 0.10 -0.34 -17.07
C GLU A 47 -1.29 0.17 -17.46
N GLU A 48 -2.18 -0.71 -17.93
CA GLU A 48 -3.54 -0.34 -18.33
C GLU A 48 -4.37 0.26 -17.18
N VAL A 49 -4.30 -0.37 -16.01
CA VAL A 49 -5.07 0.13 -14.86
C VAL A 49 -4.44 1.38 -14.26
N THR A 50 -3.11 1.47 -14.27
CA THR A 50 -2.39 2.65 -13.75
C THR A 50 -2.68 3.89 -14.58
N SER A 51 -2.75 3.78 -15.91
CA SER A 51 -3.07 4.92 -16.78
C SER A 51 -4.44 5.57 -16.47
N GLN A 52 -5.36 4.82 -15.90
CA GLN A 52 -6.72 5.24 -15.54
C GLN A 52 -6.88 5.62 -14.06
N ALA A 53 -5.83 5.52 -13.25
CA ALA A 53 -5.89 5.72 -11.81
C ALA A 53 -5.32 7.08 -11.40
N ASP A 54 -5.96 7.74 -10.44
CA ASP A 54 -5.44 8.94 -9.77
C ASP A 54 -4.46 8.56 -8.65
N VAL A 55 -4.76 7.45 -7.96
CA VAL A 55 -3.97 6.91 -6.86
C VAL A 55 -3.57 5.47 -7.17
N VAL A 56 -2.31 5.14 -6.99
CA VAL A 56 -1.75 3.79 -7.20
C VAL A 56 -1.29 3.20 -5.87
N THR A 57 -1.95 2.13 -5.42
CA THR A 57 -1.55 1.42 -4.19
C THR A 57 -0.68 0.23 -4.52
N LEU A 58 0.51 0.17 -3.92
CA LEU A 58 1.47 -0.94 -4.03
C LEU A 58 1.25 -1.91 -2.87
N ALA A 59 0.54 -3.01 -3.14
CA ALA A 59 0.24 -4.09 -2.19
C ALA A 59 0.89 -5.41 -2.63
N THR A 60 2.15 -5.35 -3.04
CA THR A 60 2.96 -6.46 -3.53
C THR A 60 3.94 -6.95 -2.45
N PRO A 61 4.41 -8.21 -2.49
CA PRO A 61 5.57 -8.60 -1.72
C PRO A 61 6.79 -7.73 -2.08
N TRP A 62 7.58 -7.32 -1.09
CA TRP A 62 8.73 -6.41 -1.29
C TRP A 62 9.60 -6.78 -2.49
N ARG A 63 10.00 -8.06 -2.58
CA ARG A 63 10.86 -8.57 -3.68
C ARG A 63 10.26 -8.41 -5.08
N ALA A 64 8.95 -8.24 -5.19
CA ALA A 64 8.25 -8.06 -6.46
C ALA A 64 7.96 -6.58 -6.78
N THR A 65 8.13 -5.67 -5.82
CA THR A 65 7.68 -4.28 -5.90
C THR A 65 8.38 -3.51 -7.01
N LYS A 66 9.70 -3.65 -7.15
CA LYS A 66 10.45 -2.97 -8.22
C LYS A 66 9.94 -3.36 -9.62
N ASN A 67 9.75 -4.65 -9.85
CA ASN A 67 9.21 -5.14 -11.13
C ASN A 67 7.75 -4.70 -11.35
N ALA A 68 6.95 -4.63 -10.27
CA ALA A 68 5.58 -4.15 -10.35
C ALA A 68 5.51 -2.66 -10.74
N ILE A 69 6.40 -1.82 -10.22
CA ILE A 69 6.55 -0.41 -10.59
C ILE A 69 6.96 -0.30 -12.07
N GLN A 70 7.96 -1.06 -12.50
CA GLN A 70 8.40 -1.07 -13.91
C GLN A 70 7.29 -1.50 -14.87
N SER A 71 6.41 -2.40 -14.45
CA SER A 71 5.26 -2.87 -15.24
C SER A 71 4.04 -1.95 -15.15
N ALA A 72 4.08 -0.93 -14.30
CA ALA A 72 2.97 0.01 -14.09
C ALA A 72 2.94 1.15 -15.13
N GLY A 73 3.99 1.28 -15.96
CA GLY A 73 4.12 2.39 -16.89
C GLY A 73 4.49 3.70 -16.19
N ASP A 74 3.99 4.80 -16.72
CA ASP A 74 4.29 6.15 -16.19
C ASP A 74 3.49 6.44 -14.91
N LEU A 75 4.21 6.72 -13.83
CA LEU A 75 3.67 7.11 -12.52
C LEU A 75 3.82 8.60 -12.22
N SER A 76 4.35 9.38 -13.15
CA SER A 76 4.62 10.82 -12.97
C SER A 76 3.38 11.58 -12.50
N GLY A 77 3.52 12.36 -11.44
CA GLY A 77 2.45 13.16 -10.83
C GLY A 77 1.37 12.36 -10.09
N LYS A 78 1.40 11.03 -10.12
CA LYS A 78 0.41 10.21 -9.41
C LYS A 78 0.74 10.11 -7.92
N VAL A 79 -0.30 9.98 -7.10
CA VAL A 79 -0.16 9.57 -5.70
C VAL A 79 0.10 8.08 -5.64
N VAL A 80 1.21 7.67 -5.03
CA VAL A 80 1.59 6.26 -4.85
C VAL A 80 1.59 5.91 -3.37
N ILE A 81 0.73 4.99 -2.96
CA ILE A 81 0.67 4.48 -1.58
C ILE A 81 1.49 3.19 -1.49
N ASP A 82 2.54 3.21 -0.70
CA ASP A 82 3.35 2.04 -0.39
C ASP A 82 2.83 1.33 0.87
N CYS A 83 2.25 0.14 0.68
CA CYS A 83 1.81 -0.75 1.76
C CYS A 83 2.83 -1.86 2.04
N THR A 84 4.01 -1.84 1.42
CA THR A 84 4.97 -2.95 1.53
C THR A 84 5.79 -2.88 2.82
N ASN A 85 6.36 -4.00 3.20
CA ASN A 85 7.36 -4.09 4.26
C ASN A 85 8.62 -4.77 3.70
N PRO A 86 9.77 -4.07 3.64
CA PRO A 86 11.03 -4.62 3.16
C PRO A 86 11.69 -5.48 4.24
N LEU A 87 11.07 -6.62 4.59
CA LEU A 87 11.56 -7.50 5.64
C LEU A 87 12.49 -8.58 5.08
N LYS A 88 13.60 -8.85 5.79
CA LYS A 88 14.40 -10.05 5.57
C LYS A 88 13.60 -11.29 5.91
N GLY A 89 13.83 -12.39 5.19
CA GLY A 89 13.05 -13.62 5.36
C GLY A 89 13.09 -14.22 6.78
N SER A 90 14.14 -13.93 7.54
CA SER A 90 14.32 -14.35 8.94
C SER A 90 13.76 -13.34 9.97
N LEU A 91 13.11 -12.28 9.55
CA LEU A 91 12.73 -11.14 10.40
C LEU A 91 13.90 -10.51 11.17
N ALA A 92 15.15 -10.73 10.72
CA ALA A 92 16.34 -10.19 11.35
C ALA A 92 16.63 -8.72 11.02
N GLY A 93 15.66 -8.02 10.43
CA GLY A 93 15.77 -6.61 10.07
C GLY A 93 15.14 -6.30 8.71
N LEU A 94 15.33 -5.07 8.26
CA LEU A 94 14.87 -4.60 6.97
C LEU A 94 15.84 -5.04 5.84
N ASP A 95 15.27 -5.36 4.68
CA ASP A 95 15.97 -5.73 3.44
C ASP A 95 16.24 -4.48 2.56
N VAL A 96 16.75 -3.43 3.21
CA VAL A 96 17.16 -2.16 2.59
C VAL A 96 18.42 -1.64 3.29
N PRO A 97 19.23 -0.75 2.68
CA PRO A 97 20.37 -0.11 3.34
C PRO A 97 19.98 0.62 4.64
N GLN A 98 20.95 0.77 5.56
CA GLN A 98 20.68 1.33 6.90
C GLN A 98 20.19 2.79 6.89
N ASN A 99 20.54 3.56 5.87
CA ASN A 99 20.24 4.98 5.76
C ASN A 99 19.02 5.30 4.86
N THR A 100 18.22 4.29 4.51
CA THR A 100 17.05 4.45 3.63
C THR A 100 15.89 3.57 4.11
N SER A 101 14.76 3.67 3.43
CA SER A 101 13.57 2.87 3.62
C SER A 101 13.09 2.24 2.31
N GLY A 102 12.18 1.28 2.39
CA GLY A 102 11.51 0.74 1.21
C GLY A 102 10.75 1.83 0.45
N ALA A 103 10.05 2.72 1.16
CA ALA A 103 9.33 3.82 0.53
C ALA A 103 10.26 4.82 -0.20
N GLN A 104 11.43 5.11 0.37
CA GLN A 104 12.43 5.95 -0.32
C GLN A 104 12.99 5.26 -1.56
N GLN A 105 13.24 3.95 -1.52
CA GLN A 105 13.62 3.21 -2.73
C GLN A 105 12.50 3.18 -3.78
N ILE A 106 11.25 3.08 -3.35
CA ILE A 106 10.10 3.18 -4.27
C ILE A 106 10.08 4.57 -4.94
N ALA A 107 10.34 5.64 -4.21
CA ALA A 107 10.43 6.99 -4.77
C ALA A 107 11.56 7.11 -5.83
N GLU A 108 12.68 6.41 -5.62
CA GLU A 108 13.74 6.34 -6.63
C GLU A 108 13.32 5.55 -7.88
N TRP A 109 12.53 4.48 -7.72
CA TRP A 109 12.08 3.64 -8.85
C TRP A 109 10.89 4.24 -9.60
N ALA A 110 9.99 4.91 -8.89
CA ALA A 110 8.80 5.60 -9.42
C ALA A 110 9.09 7.09 -9.53
N ARG A 111 10.02 7.47 -10.43
CA ARG A 111 10.44 8.88 -10.60
C ARG A 111 9.24 9.78 -10.86
N ASP A 112 9.28 10.97 -10.28
CA ASP A 112 8.25 12.00 -10.40
C ASP A 112 6.86 11.61 -9.85
N ALA A 113 6.72 10.43 -9.21
CA ALA A 113 5.56 10.07 -8.42
C ALA A 113 5.62 10.71 -7.02
N ARG A 114 4.46 10.97 -6.44
CA ARG A 114 4.32 11.42 -5.05
C ARG A 114 4.11 10.20 -4.15
N VAL A 115 5.17 9.76 -3.47
CA VAL A 115 5.16 8.51 -2.69
C VAL A 115 4.80 8.76 -1.23
N TYR A 116 3.90 7.94 -0.70
CA TYR A 116 3.45 7.95 0.68
C TYR A 116 3.48 6.54 1.25
N LYS A 117 3.88 6.39 2.51
CA LYS A 117 3.82 5.13 3.25
C LYS A 117 2.57 5.08 4.11
N ALA A 118 1.77 4.04 3.96
CA ALA A 118 0.61 3.76 4.79
C ALA A 118 0.23 2.27 4.73
N PHE A 119 -0.61 1.80 5.66
CA PHE A 119 -1.15 0.43 5.70
C PHE A 119 -0.11 -0.70 5.89
N ASN A 120 1.11 -0.38 6.29
CA ASN A 120 2.17 -1.36 6.52
C ASN A 120 2.27 -1.82 7.98
N GLN A 121 1.63 -1.10 8.92
CA GLN A 121 1.84 -1.24 10.37
C GLN A 121 0.84 -2.17 11.07
N THR A 122 -0.02 -2.86 10.34
CA THR A 122 -1.04 -3.74 10.91
C THR A 122 -1.36 -4.91 10.00
N GLY A 123 -1.99 -5.94 10.55
CA GLY A 123 -2.50 -7.08 9.78
C GLY A 123 -3.79 -6.75 9.01
N THR A 124 -4.11 -7.59 8.04
CA THR A 124 -5.31 -7.42 7.20
C THR A 124 -6.61 -7.58 7.98
N GLU A 125 -6.60 -8.30 9.10
CA GLU A 125 -7.73 -8.45 10.02
C GLU A 125 -8.18 -7.10 10.58
N ASN A 126 -7.23 -6.24 10.96
CA ASN A 126 -7.53 -4.88 11.42
C ASN A 126 -7.93 -3.93 10.29
N MET A 127 -7.52 -4.23 9.03
CA MET A 127 -7.99 -3.46 7.86
C MET A 127 -9.46 -3.78 7.53
N VAL A 128 -9.94 -4.97 7.88
CA VAL A 128 -11.37 -5.34 7.73
C VAL A 128 -12.24 -4.66 8.79
N ALA A 129 -11.74 -4.58 10.02
CA ALA A 129 -12.48 -4.05 11.16
C ALA A 129 -11.55 -3.22 12.07
N PRO A 130 -11.23 -1.97 11.71
CA PRO A 130 -10.28 -1.15 12.45
C PRO A 130 -10.88 -0.50 13.71
N VAL A 131 -12.11 -0.85 14.11
CA VAL A 131 -12.82 -0.25 15.24
C VAL A 131 -12.88 -1.23 16.40
N PHE A 132 -12.42 -0.82 17.58
CA PHE A 132 -12.38 -1.58 18.82
C PHE A 132 -13.22 -0.88 19.90
N GLY A 133 -14.46 -1.32 20.08
CA GLY A 133 -15.42 -0.62 20.93
C GLY A 133 -15.73 0.78 20.38
N SER A 134 -15.40 1.82 21.13
CA SER A 134 -15.55 3.23 20.70
C SER A 134 -14.29 3.84 20.07
N GLN A 135 -13.21 3.08 19.97
CA GLN A 135 -11.92 3.58 19.48
C GLN A 135 -11.60 3.05 18.08
N ARG A 136 -10.98 3.89 17.26
CA ARG A 136 -10.42 3.48 15.97
C ARG A 136 -8.94 3.14 16.15
N ALA A 137 -8.49 2.12 15.43
CA ALA A 137 -7.06 1.87 15.33
C ALA A 137 -6.39 3.01 14.57
N VAL A 138 -5.18 3.38 14.99
CA VAL A 138 -4.38 4.41 14.33
C VAL A 138 -3.67 3.83 13.12
N MET A 139 -3.61 4.61 12.04
CA MET A 139 -2.79 4.35 10.86
C MET A 139 -1.90 5.56 10.59
N PHE A 140 -0.60 5.38 10.72
CA PHE A 140 0.38 6.42 10.41
C PHE A 140 0.57 6.57 8.91
N VAL A 141 0.66 7.82 8.46
CA VAL A 141 0.93 8.19 7.07
C VAL A 141 2.16 9.08 7.03
N CYS A 142 3.12 8.80 6.17
CA CYS A 142 4.22 9.72 5.90
C CYS A 142 4.46 9.91 4.41
N GLY A 143 4.99 11.08 4.05
CA GLY A 143 5.26 11.51 2.68
C GLY A 143 5.46 13.03 2.64
N ASP A 144 6.00 13.56 1.56
CA ASP A 144 6.53 14.94 1.56
C ASP A 144 5.52 15.99 1.06
N GLU A 145 4.75 15.67 0.03
CA GLU A 145 3.88 16.65 -0.62
C GLU A 145 2.51 16.71 0.08
N PRO A 146 2.09 17.89 0.60
CA PRO A 146 0.91 18.02 1.47
C PRO A 146 -0.41 17.59 0.80
N GLY A 147 -0.65 18.01 -0.45
CA GLY A 147 -1.92 17.74 -1.13
C GLY A 147 -2.16 16.25 -1.39
N GLY A 148 -1.10 15.50 -1.74
CA GLY A 148 -1.20 14.05 -1.86
C GLY A 148 -1.31 13.36 -0.50
N LYS A 149 -0.69 13.90 0.54
CA LYS A 149 -0.83 13.38 1.91
C LYS A 149 -2.28 13.47 2.39
N GLU A 150 -2.96 14.58 2.15
CA GLU A 150 -4.39 14.75 2.47
C GLU A 150 -5.24 13.67 1.80
N ILE A 151 -4.99 13.38 0.52
CA ILE A 151 -5.68 12.30 -0.21
C ILE A 151 -5.44 10.95 0.47
N VAL A 152 -4.20 10.63 0.84
CA VAL A 152 -3.86 9.35 1.50
C VAL A 152 -4.49 9.27 2.89
N MET A 153 -4.48 10.32 3.68
CA MET A 153 -5.13 10.37 4.99
C MET A 153 -6.66 10.20 4.88
N GLN A 154 -7.28 10.77 3.85
CA GLN A 154 -8.70 10.53 3.58
C GLN A 154 -8.96 9.05 3.24
N LEU A 155 -8.16 8.44 2.37
CA LEU A 155 -8.26 7.01 2.02
C LEU A 155 -8.04 6.09 3.23
N VAL A 156 -7.18 6.48 4.17
CA VAL A 156 -7.00 5.79 5.46
C VAL A 156 -8.26 5.89 6.31
N SER A 157 -8.86 7.08 6.38
CA SER A 157 -10.10 7.32 7.12
C SER A 157 -11.30 6.57 6.50
N ASP A 158 -11.34 6.47 5.19
CA ASP A 158 -12.37 5.73 4.44
C ASP A 158 -12.35 4.22 4.73
N VAL A 159 -11.17 3.66 5.05
CA VAL A 159 -11.07 2.28 5.56
C VAL A 159 -11.60 2.15 6.99
N GLY A 160 -11.66 3.26 7.74
CA GLY A 160 -12.17 3.33 9.11
C GLY A 160 -11.11 3.55 10.17
N PHE A 161 -9.84 3.73 9.80
CA PHE A 161 -8.77 4.07 10.74
C PHE A 161 -8.81 5.54 11.18
N GLU A 162 -8.14 5.83 12.28
CA GLU A 162 -7.71 7.19 12.63
C GLU A 162 -6.39 7.48 11.92
N ALA A 163 -6.41 8.40 10.94
CA ALA A 163 -5.22 8.76 10.18
C ALA A 163 -4.34 9.73 10.99
N VAL A 164 -3.06 9.43 11.13
CA VAL A 164 -2.08 10.27 11.84
C VAL A 164 -0.91 10.59 10.94
N ASP A 165 -0.63 11.88 10.73
CA ASP A 165 0.55 12.34 9.99
C ASP A 165 1.83 12.04 10.77
N ALA A 166 2.71 11.23 10.20
CA ALA A 166 4.01 10.87 10.75
C ALA A 166 5.18 11.66 10.12
N GLY A 167 4.89 12.74 9.41
CA GLY A 167 5.89 13.62 8.81
C GLY A 167 6.25 13.28 7.36
N GLY A 168 7.47 13.64 6.96
CA GLY A 168 7.98 13.41 5.62
C GLY A 168 8.31 11.95 5.32
N LEU A 169 8.71 11.67 4.08
CA LEU A 169 9.03 10.30 3.61
C LEU A 169 10.22 9.69 4.36
N GLU A 170 11.09 10.49 4.96
CA GLU A 170 12.18 10.05 5.84
C GLU A 170 11.68 9.28 7.08
N SER A 171 10.45 9.48 7.49
CA SER A 171 9.82 8.73 8.60
C SER A 171 9.43 7.30 8.22
N ALA A 172 9.40 6.96 6.93
CA ALA A 172 8.97 5.64 6.45
C ALA A 172 9.77 4.50 7.07
N ARG A 173 11.10 4.70 7.28
CA ARG A 173 11.93 3.69 7.95
C ARG A 173 11.43 3.34 9.35
N LYS A 174 11.00 4.33 10.13
CA LYS A 174 10.45 4.11 11.48
C LYS A 174 9.17 3.29 11.43
N LEU A 175 8.32 3.54 10.42
CA LEU A 175 7.09 2.77 10.22
C LEU A 175 7.37 1.33 9.76
N GLU A 176 8.44 1.10 9.00
CA GLU A 176 8.90 -0.23 8.60
C GLU A 176 9.53 -1.00 9.77
N GLU A 177 10.27 -0.32 10.64
CA GLU A 177 10.80 -0.90 11.88
C GLU A 177 9.68 -1.22 12.88
N LEU A 178 8.66 -0.37 12.99
CA LEU A 178 7.45 -0.67 13.76
C LEU A 178 6.74 -1.92 13.21
N ALA A 179 6.61 -2.02 11.89
CA ALA A 179 6.03 -3.20 11.26
C ALA A 179 6.86 -4.46 11.53
N LEU A 180 8.18 -4.38 11.43
CA LEU A 180 9.08 -5.48 11.78
C LEU A 180 8.85 -5.96 13.21
N LEU A 181 8.72 -5.03 14.18
CA LEU A 181 8.52 -5.34 15.59
C LEU A 181 7.20 -6.12 15.82
N TRP A 182 6.06 -5.60 15.34
CA TRP A 182 4.79 -6.28 15.59
C TRP A 182 4.68 -7.62 14.85
N ILE A 183 5.25 -7.72 13.63
CA ILE A 183 5.28 -8.99 12.89
C ILE A 183 6.15 -10.01 13.62
N TYR A 184 7.32 -9.60 14.14
CA TYR A 184 8.19 -10.47 14.94
C TYR A 184 7.47 -10.99 16.19
N LEU A 185 6.78 -10.11 16.92
CA LEU A 185 6.03 -10.50 18.13
C LEU A 185 4.84 -11.41 17.82
N GLY A 186 4.21 -11.25 16.67
CA GLY A 186 3.08 -12.09 16.25
C GLY A 186 3.49 -13.45 15.64
N ALA A 187 4.78 -13.61 15.28
CA ALA A 187 5.31 -14.86 14.73
C ALA A 187 5.94 -15.77 15.80
N ASN A 188 6.16 -15.30 17.04
CA ASN A 188 6.72 -16.01 18.18
C ASN A 188 5.71 -16.08 19.32
#